data_d7a573ec30cd2d0842308fdb782f27a6
#
_entry.id   d7a573ec30cd2d0842308fdb782f27a6
#
_cell.length_a   1.000
_cell.length_b   1.000
_cell.length_c   1.000
_cell.angle_alpha   90.00
_cell.angle_beta   90.00
_cell.angle_gamma   90.00
#
_symmetry.space_group_name_H-M   'P 1'
#
loop_
_entity.id
_entity.type
_entity.pdbx_description
1 polymer ?
#
loop_
_entity_poly.entity_id
_entity_poly.type
_entity_poly.pdbx_seq_one_letter_code
_entity_poly.pdbx_strand_id
1 'polypeptide(L)'
;AEEATHLAKLCRKVYMLVRKGELKASRAMVHKINATPNIEILYNTETKEILGNDLVVTGVSLFNNLTNTTKVLDISGFFVAIGHHPNTEVFKKWINMDREGYIQTVPGSTSTNIPGVFCCGDAQDRIYRQAVTAAGSGCMAALDCERFLLGIVQEESI
;
A
#
# COMPACT_ATOMS: atom_id res chain seq x y z
N ALA A 1 -10.64 -0.57 -3.06
CA ALA A 1 -12.04 -0.35 -2.65
C ALA A 1 -12.16 0.83 -1.69
N GLU A 2 -11.40 0.86 -0.61
CA GLU A 2 -11.43 1.95 0.38
C GLU A 2 -10.99 3.28 -0.24
N GLU A 3 -9.92 3.29 -1.00
CA GLU A 3 -9.39 4.45 -1.73
C GLU A 3 -10.45 5.03 -2.67
N ALA A 4 -11.20 4.19 -3.40
CA ALA A 4 -12.26 4.66 -4.29
C ALA A 4 -13.37 5.39 -3.53
N THR A 5 -13.78 4.86 -2.36
CA THR A 5 -14.80 5.53 -1.52
C THR A 5 -14.28 6.81 -0.85
N HIS A 6 -12.98 6.90 -0.61
CA HIS A 6 -12.35 8.13 -0.12
C HIS A 6 -12.28 9.18 -1.23
N LEU A 7 -11.77 8.82 -2.40
CA LEU A 7 -11.68 9.70 -3.57
C LEU A 7 -13.05 10.20 -4.02
N ALA A 8 -14.09 9.40 -3.91
CA ALA A 8 -15.46 9.81 -4.27
C ALA A 8 -15.99 10.99 -3.45
N LYS A 9 -15.43 11.26 -2.27
CA LYS A 9 -15.76 12.46 -1.46
C LYS A 9 -15.08 13.72 -1.98
N LEU A 10 -13.98 13.58 -2.71
CA LEU A 10 -13.12 14.69 -3.16
C LEU A 10 -13.28 14.96 -4.66
N CYS A 11 -13.64 13.95 -5.44
CA CYS A 11 -13.70 14.00 -6.88
C CYS A 11 -15.13 14.02 -7.40
N ARG A 12 -15.37 14.66 -8.55
CA ARG A 12 -16.67 14.66 -9.23
C ARG A 12 -17.05 13.27 -9.74
N LYS A 13 -16.09 12.50 -10.20
CA LYS A 13 -16.24 11.15 -10.74
C LYS A 13 -15.02 10.31 -10.40
N VAL A 14 -15.24 9.06 -10.02
CA VAL A 14 -14.20 8.06 -9.79
C VAL A 14 -14.47 6.85 -10.67
N TYR A 15 -13.50 6.46 -11.47
CA TYR A 15 -13.49 5.20 -12.21
C TYR A 15 -12.68 4.17 -11.44
N MET A 16 -13.32 3.08 -11.04
CA MET A 16 -12.65 1.98 -10.35
C MET A 16 -12.37 0.85 -11.32
N LEU A 17 -11.11 0.64 -11.66
CA LEU A 17 -10.70 -0.41 -12.59
C LEU A 17 -10.57 -1.75 -11.86
N VAL A 18 -11.22 -2.77 -12.39
CA VAL A 18 -11.19 -4.12 -11.82
C VAL A 18 -10.82 -5.11 -12.93
N ARG A 19 -9.65 -5.75 -12.78
CA ARG A 19 -9.11 -6.69 -13.80
C ARG A 19 -10.00 -7.91 -14.02
N LYS A 20 -10.81 -8.30 -13.03
CA LYS A 20 -11.73 -9.44 -13.08
C LYS A 20 -13.18 -8.96 -13.26
N GLY A 21 -14.09 -9.92 -13.50
CA GLY A 21 -15.53 -9.65 -13.57
C GLY A 21 -16.21 -9.42 -12.21
N GLU A 22 -15.46 -9.45 -11.12
CA GLU A 22 -15.98 -9.29 -9.76
C GLU A 22 -15.01 -8.52 -8.87
N LEU A 23 -15.55 -7.83 -7.86
CA LEU A 23 -14.78 -7.14 -6.83
C LEU A 23 -14.28 -8.13 -5.76
N LYS A 24 -12.99 -8.10 -5.50
CA LYS A 24 -12.39 -8.79 -4.36
C LYS A 24 -12.43 -7.87 -3.13
N ALA A 25 -13.61 -7.75 -2.50
CA ALA A 25 -13.80 -6.92 -1.31
C ALA A 25 -14.86 -7.56 -0.38
N SER A 26 -14.95 -7.09 0.87
CA SER A 26 -16.01 -7.53 1.79
C SER A 26 -17.40 -7.13 1.25
N ARG A 27 -18.45 -7.88 1.63
CA ARG A 27 -19.82 -7.56 1.21
C ARG A 27 -20.23 -6.14 1.58
N ALA A 28 -19.85 -5.69 2.77
CA ALA A 28 -20.12 -4.32 3.24
C ALA A 28 -19.46 -3.26 2.33
N MET A 29 -18.21 -3.51 1.91
CA MET A 29 -17.51 -2.60 1.01
C MET A 29 -18.10 -2.59 -0.39
N VAL A 30 -18.46 -3.75 -0.93
CA VAL A 30 -19.17 -3.85 -2.23
C VAL A 30 -20.48 -3.06 -2.19
N HIS A 31 -21.29 -3.22 -1.13
CA HIS A 31 -22.51 -2.46 -0.95
C HIS A 31 -22.25 -0.94 -0.90
N LYS A 32 -21.23 -0.52 -0.16
CA LYS A 32 -20.85 0.90 -0.04
C LYS A 32 -20.43 1.49 -1.38
N ILE A 33 -19.62 0.78 -2.17
CA ILE A 33 -19.22 1.23 -3.50
C ILE A 33 -20.41 1.39 -4.41
N ASN A 34 -21.30 0.38 -4.47
CA ASN A 34 -22.50 0.40 -5.32
C ASN A 34 -23.49 1.48 -4.91
N ALA A 35 -23.53 1.86 -3.62
CA ALA A 35 -24.37 2.95 -3.10
C ALA A 35 -23.75 4.35 -3.31
N THR A 36 -22.51 4.45 -3.83
CA THR A 36 -21.82 5.72 -4.03
C THR A 36 -22.00 6.18 -5.48
N PRO A 37 -22.82 7.22 -5.76
CA PRO A 37 -23.34 7.50 -7.10
C PRO A 37 -22.27 7.99 -8.10
N ASN A 38 -21.18 8.54 -7.61
CA ASN A 38 -20.08 9.03 -8.44
C ASN A 38 -18.93 8.04 -8.62
N ILE A 39 -19.10 6.78 -8.18
CA ILE A 39 -18.17 5.69 -8.52
C ILE A 39 -18.75 4.89 -9.68
N GLU A 40 -17.95 4.71 -10.71
CA GLU A 40 -18.22 3.79 -11.81
C GLU A 40 -17.21 2.68 -11.84
N ILE A 41 -17.67 1.42 -11.79
CA ILE A 41 -16.79 0.25 -11.82
C ILE A 41 -16.63 -0.22 -13.27
N LEU A 42 -15.40 -0.33 -13.72
CA LEU A 42 -15.05 -0.87 -15.02
C LEU A 42 -14.44 -2.25 -14.82
N TYR A 43 -15.28 -3.27 -14.94
CA TYR A 43 -14.87 -4.67 -14.83
C TYR A 43 -14.08 -5.16 -16.04
N ASN A 44 -13.32 -6.22 -15.86
CA ASN A 44 -12.46 -6.84 -16.87
C ASN A 44 -11.54 -5.83 -17.56
N THR A 45 -11.12 -4.80 -16.81
CA THR A 45 -10.42 -3.64 -17.36
C THR A 45 -9.06 -3.47 -16.68
N GLU A 46 -8.04 -3.30 -17.51
CA GLU A 46 -6.65 -3.08 -17.12
C GLU A 46 -6.14 -1.76 -17.70
N THR A 47 -5.21 -1.13 -16.99
CA THR A 47 -4.50 0.04 -17.47
C THR A 47 -3.41 -0.39 -18.44
N LYS A 48 -3.40 0.19 -19.65
CA LYS A 48 -2.29 0.07 -20.60
C LYS A 48 -1.26 1.16 -20.43
N GLU A 49 -1.75 2.41 -20.33
CA GLU A 49 -0.88 3.57 -20.31
C GLU A 49 -1.58 4.73 -19.59
N ILE A 50 -0.81 5.51 -18.84
CA ILE A 50 -1.27 6.78 -18.26
C ILE A 50 -0.83 7.89 -19.20
N LEU A 51 -1.79 8.68 -19.66
CA LEU A 51 -1.56 9.75 -20.60
C LEU A 51 -1.43 11.09 -19.86
N GLY A 52 -0.56 11.93 -20.34
CA GLY A 52 -0.33 13.23 -19.73
C GLY A 52 0.59 14.10 -20.58
N ASN A 53 0.90 15.24 -20.03
CA ASN A 53 1.99 16.09 -20.47
C ASN A 53 3.01 16.21 -19.32
N ASP A 54 4.06 17.00 -19.49
CA ASP A 54 5.12 17.16 -18.50
C ASP A 54 4.63 17.73 -17.14
N LEU A 55 3.38 18.19 -17.07
CA LEU A 55 2.83 18.86 -15.89
C LEU A 55 1.71 18.09 -15.20
N VAL A 56 0.80 17.45 -15.97
CA VAL A 56 -0.41 16.83 -15.41
C VAL A 56 -0.81 15.57 -16.16
N VAL A 57 -1.53 14.68 -15.43
CA VAL A 57 -2.25 13.55 -16.03
C VAL A 57 -3.47 14.07 -16.77
N THR A 58 -3.66 13.66 -18.02
CA THR A 58 -4.78 14.08 -18.88
C THR A 58 -5.71 12.95 -19.24
N GLY A 59 -5.24 11.69 -19.15
CA GLY A 59 -6.04 10.54 -19.55
C GLY A 59 -5.42 9.22 -19.13
N VAL A 60 -6.14 8.16 -19.44
CA VAL A 60 -5.67 6.78 -19.29
C VAL A 60 -6.16 5.93 -20.46
N SER A 61 -5.25 5.16 -21.05
CA SER A 61 -5.56 4.12 -22.02
C SER A 61 -5.88 2.83 -21.27
N LEU A 62 -7.07 2.29 -21.49
CA LEU A 62 -7.62 1.11 -20.85
C LEU A 62 -7.81 -0.02 -21.86
N PHE A 63 -7.59 -1.24 -21.41
CA PHE A 63 -7.85 -2.44 -22.16
C PHE A 63 -8.89 -3.31 -21.44
N ASN A 64 -9.95 -3.67 -22.14
CA ASN A 64 -10.93 -4.64 -21.63
C ASN A 64 -10.50 -6.04 -22.09
N ASN A 65 -10.14 -6.90 -21.12
CA ASN A 65 -9.61 -8.24 -21.39
C ASN A 65 -10.68 -9.27 -21.73
N LEU A 66 -11.97 -8.94 -21.61
CA LEU A 66 -13.09 -9.79 -22.04
C LEU A 66 -13.44 -9.54 -23.52
N THR A 67 -13.49 -8.25 -23.91
CA THR A 67 -13.88 -7.85 -25.28
C THR A 67 -12.70 -7.60 -26.20
N ASN A 68 -11.48 -7.62 -25.69
CA ASN A 68 -10.24 -7.29 -26.39
C ASN A 68 -10.24 -5.88 -27.03
N THR A 69 -10.95 -4.93 -26.40
CA THR A 69 -11.05 -3.56 -26.88
C THR A 69 -10.22 -2.60 -26.05
N THR A 70 -9.73 -1.54 -26.67
CA THR A 70 -9.01 -0.45 -26.01
C THR A 70 -9.87 0.81 -26.08
N LYS A 71 -9.90 1.58 -24.99
CA LYS A 71 -10.52 2.90 -24.93
C LYS A 71 -9.65 3.87 -24.13
N VAL A 72 -9.79 5.15 -24.42
CA VAL A 72 -9.18 6.23 -23.64
C VAL A 72 -10.26 6.88 -22.78
N LEU A 73 -9.92 7.19 -21.53
CA LEU A 73 -10.73 8.02 -20.63
C LEU A 73 -9.94 9.26 -20.25
N ASP A 74 -10.62 10.41 -20.29
CA ASP A 74 -10.09 11.65 -19.75
C ASP A 74 -10.17 11.63 -18.23
N ILE A 75 -9.03 11.79 -17.58
CA ILE A 75 -8.89 11.83 -16.12
C ILE A 75 -7.87 12.91 -15.73
N SER A 76 -7.97 13.42 -14.52
CA SER A 76 -7.03 14.40 -13.95
C SER A 76 -6.14 13.82 -12.85
N GLY A 77 -6.29 12.55 -12.53
CA GLY A 77 -5.47 11.86 -11.54
C GLY A 77 -5.62 10.34 -11.65
N PHE A 78 -4.56 9.61 -11.31
CA PHE A 78 -4.54 8.16 -11.34
C PHE A 78 -3.92 7.62 -10.04
N PHE A 79 -4.60 6.70 -9.39
CA PHE A 79 -4.18 6.07 -8.14
C PHE A 79 -3.97 4.58 -8.34
N VAL A 80 -2.78 4.10 -8.00
CA VAL A 80 -2.45 2.67 -8.03
C VAL A 80 -2.83 2.05 -6.69
N ALA A 81 -3.90 1.25 -6.67
CA ALA A 81 -4.45 0.62 -5.47
C ALA A 81 -4.51 -0.92 -5.62
N ILE A 82 -3.42 -1.52 -6.07
CA ILE A 82 -3.29 -2.96 -6.38
C ILE A 82 -2.76 -3.79 -5.21
N GLY A 83 -2.54 -3.18 -4.06
CA GLY A 83 -1.95 -3.76 -2.86
C GLY A 83 -0.55 -3.21 -2.59
N HIS A 84 0.01 -3.65 -1.47
CA HIS A 84 1.35 -3.27 -1.05
C HIS A 84 2.21 -4.51 -0.98
N HIS A 85 3.45 -4.36 -1.41
CA HIS A 85 4.51 -5.34 -1.22
C HIS A 85 5.73 -4.58 -0.69
N PRO A 86 6.25 -4.95 0.49
CA PRO A 86 7.41 -4.26 1.05
C PRO A 86 8.64 -4.55 0.18
N ASN A 87 9.48 -3.54 -0.04
CA ASN A 87 10.70 -3.67 -0.82
C ASN A 87 11.87 -4.23 0.02
N THR A 88 11.66 -5.39 0.61
CA THR A 88 12.52 -6.04 1.61
C THR A 88 13.24 -7.29 1.08
N GLU A 89 12.97 -7.70 -0.16
CA GLU A 89 13.48 -8.94 -0.77
C GLU A 89 15.02 -9.04 -0.69
N VAL A 90 15.72 -7.91 -0.73
CA VAL A 90 17.18 -7.86 -0.64
C VAL A 90 17.72 -8.40 0.69
N PHE A 91 16.91 -8.38 1.75
CA PHE A 91 17.29 -8.83 3.10
C PHE A 91 16.84 -10.25 3.44
N LYS A 92 16.08 -10.90 2.57
CA LYS A 92 15.41 -12.19 2.81
C LYS A 92 16.33 -13.32 3.28
N LYS A 93 17.61 -13.27 2.91
CA LYS A 93 18.59 -14.29 3.29
C LYS A 93 19.07 -14.18 4.75
N TRP A 94 18.88 -13.03 5.38
CA TRP A 94 19.48 -12.71 6.67
C TRP A 94 18.45 -12.35 7.75
N ILE A 95 17.39 -11.64 7.36
CA ILE A 95 16.40 -11.09 8.29
C ILE A 95 15.11 -11.89 8.20
N ASN A 96 14.55 -12.23 9.37
CA ASN A 96 13.28 -12.92 9.46
C ASN A 96 12.14 -12.06 8.92
N MET A 97 11.32 -12.67 8.07
CA MET A 97 10.16 -12.03 7.44
C MET A 97 8.92 -12.89 7.61
N ASP A 98 7.77 -12.25 7.53
CA ASP A 98 6.51 -12.97 7.42
C ASP A 98 6.28 -13.49 5.99
N ARG A 99 5.12 -14.15 5.76
CA ARG A 99 4.76 -14.73 4.46
C ARG A 99 4.53 -13.68 3.37
N GLU A 100 4.30 -12.42 3.76
CA GLU A 100 4.05 -11.30 2.86
C GLU A 100 5.31 -10.46 2.60
N GLY A 101 6.43 -10.83 3.25
CA GLY A 101 7.74 -10.18 3.09
C GLY A 101 8.02 -9.04 4.07
N TYR A 102 7.13 -8.79 5.05
CA TYR A 102 7.39 -7.78 6.07
C TYR A 102 8.41 -8.28 7.09
N ILE A 103 9.36 -7.43 7.45
CA ILE A 103 10.40 -7.75 8.44
C ILE A 103 9.76 -7.92 9.81
N GLN A 104 10.09 -9.02 10.49
CA GLN A 104 9.63 -9.30 11.82
C GLN A 104 10.59 -8.68 12.86
N THR A 105 10.02 -7.89 13.76
CA THR A 105 10.73 -7.31 14.90
C THR A 105 10.34 -7.99 16.20
N VAL A 106 11.17 -7.84 17.22
CA VAL A 106 10.84 -8.24 18.58
C VAL A 106 9.62 -7.45 19.07
N PRO A 107 8.59 -8.09 19.66
CA PRO A 107 7.42 -7.37 20.16
C PRO A 107 7.80 -6.23 21.11
N GLY A 108 7.29 -5.02 20.85
CA GLY A 108 7.60 -3.84 21.66
C GLY A 108 8.93 -3.15 21.35
N SER A 109 9.71 -3.66 20.40
CA SER A 109 11.00 -3.09 19.97
C SER A 109 11.07 -3.04 18.44
N THR A 110 12.08 -2.37 17.92
CA THR A 110 12.42 -2.34 16.48
C THR A 110 13.54 -3.32 16.12
N SER A 111 14.06 -4.07 17.10
CA SER A 111 15.13 -5.04 16.93
C SER A 111 14.70 -6.20 16.03
N THR A 112 15.60 -6.61 15.13
CA THR A 112 15.39 -7.79 14.28
C THR A 112 16.08 -9.01 14.90
N ASN A 113 16.09 -10.14 14.18
CA ASN A 113 16.85 -11.32 14.57
C ASN A 113 18.39 -11.14 14.48
N ILE A 114 18.86 -10.02 13.96
CA ILE A 114 20.29 -9.71 13.84
C ILE A 114 20.63 -8.57 14.81
N PRO A 115 21.50 -8.77 15.81
CA PRO A 115 21.93 -7.72 16.72
C PRO A 115 22.49 -6.50 15.98
N GLY A 116 22.05 -5.30 16.36
CA GLY A 116 22.45 -4.05 15.73
C GLY A 116 21.71 -3.72 14.44
N VAL A 117 20.74 -4.55 14.03
CA VAL A 117 19.86 -4.28 12.88
C VAL A 117 18.44 -4.05 13.37
N PHE A 118 17.91 -2.89 13.06
CA PHE A 118 16.59 -2.43 13.47
C PHE A 118 15.69 -2.22 12.25
N CYS A 119 14.38 -2.40 12.41
CA CYS A 119 13.42 -2.17 11.35
C CYS A 119 12.26 -1.28 11.81
N CYS A 120 11.84 -0.36 10.95
CA CYS A 120 10.73 0.56 11.22
C CYS A 120 9.97 0.90 9.93
N GLY A 121 8.85 1.62 10.07
CA GLY A 121 8.04 2.07 8.95
C GLY A 121 7.37 0.95 8.19
N ASP A 122 7.07 1.20 6.93
CA ASP A 122 6.33 0.31 6.05
C ASP A 122 7.04 -1.03 5.77
N ALA A 123 8.34 -1.13 6.07
CA ALA A 123 9.08 -2.38 5.94
C ALA A 123 8.66 -3.45 6.97
N GLN A 124 8.09 -3.03 8.11
CA GLN A 124 7.56 -3.90 9.16
C GLN A 124 6.05 -3.73 9.42
N ASP A 125 5.47 -2.54 9.10
CA ASP A 125 4.06 -2.24 9.33
C ASP A 125 3.19 -2.72 8.15
N ARG A 126 2.67 -3.91 8.25
CA ARG A 126 1.73 -4.46 7.26
C ARG A 126 0.29 -3.94 7.41
N ILE A 127 -0.04 -3.25 8.53
CA ILE A 127 -1.42 -2.92 8.89
C ILE A 127 -1.76 -1.47 8.55
N TYR A 128 -1.05 -0.53 9.14
CA TYR A 128 -1.40 0.90 9.08
C TYR A 128 -0.78 1.61 7.88
N ARG A 129 0.54 1.50 7.70
CA ARG A 129 1.29 2.12 6.59
C ARG A 129 0.95 3.60 6.43
N GLN A 130 1.03 4.33 7.54
CA GLN A 130 0.78 5.74 7.60
C GLN A 130 2.06 6.51 7.93
N ALA A 131 2.20 7.74 7.42
CA ALA A 131 3.37 8.57 7.68
C ALA A 131 3.63 8.76 9.19
N VAL A 132 2.57 8.92 10.00
CA VAL A 132 2.69 9.09 11.44
C VAL A 132 3.16 7.82 12.15
N THR A 133 2.71 6.63 11.74
CA THR A 133 3.17 5.35 12.31
C THR A 133 4.61 5.06 11.88
N ALA A 134 4.97 5.39 10.65
CA ALA A 134 6.34 5.27 10.16
C ALA A 134 7.29 6.20 10.92
N ALA A 135 6.91 7.46 11.15
CA ALA A 135 7.70 8.42 11.93
C ALA A 135 7.86 7.96 13.39
N GLY A 136 6.77 7.47 14.01
CA GLY A 136 6.80 6.94 15.38
C GLY A 136 7.74 5.75 15.54
N SER A 137 7.61 4.73 14.66
CA SER A 137 8.50 3.58 14.69
C SER A 137 9.93 3.93 14.28
N GLY A 138 10.13 4.95 13.43
CA GLY A 138 11.45 5.50 13.10
C GLY A 138 12.14 6.12 14.31
N CYS A 139 11.40 6.88 15.13
CA CYS A 139 11.90 7.40 16.41
C CYS A 139 12.30 6.26 17.36
N MET A 140 11.47 5.22 17.47
CA MET A 140 11.79 4.03 18.27
C MET A 140 13.07 3.36 17.81
N ALA A 141 13.25 3.18 16.49
CA ALA A 141 14.44 2.55 15.92
C ALA A 141 15.71 3.36 16.19
N ALA A 142 15.61 4.69 16.13
CA ALA A 142 16.74 5.57 16.46
C ALA A 142 17.17 5.43 17.94
N LEU A 143 16.20 5.37 18.85
CA LEU A 143 16.47 5.16 20.30
C LEU A 143 17.03 3.77 20.58
N ASP A 144 16.50 2.72 19.93
CA ASP A 144 17.00 1.36 20.08
C ASP A 144 18.45 1.23 19.55
N CYS A 145 18.75 1.92 18.43
CA CYS A 145 20.10 1.99 17.87
C CYS A 145 21.07 2.72 18.82
N GLU A 146 20.68 3.85 19.38
CA GLU A 146 21.48 4.60 20.35
C GLU A 146 21.81 3.74 21.57
N ARG A 147 20.82 3.08 22.15
CA ARG A 147 20.99 2.16 23.29
C ARG A 147 21.95 1.03 22.97
N PHE A 148 21.80 0.41 21.80
CA PHE A 148 22.70 -0.64 21.34
C PHE A 148 24.16 -0.15 21.24
N LEU A 149 24.38 1.03 20.67
CA LEU A 149 25.71 1.61 20.53
C LEU A 149 26.35 1.99 21.87
N LEU A 150 25.52 2.38 22.84
CA LEU A 150 25.97 2.67 24.21
C LEU A 150 26.19 1.40 25.06
N GLY A 151 25.93 0.21 24.53
CA GLY A 151 26.02 -1.04 25.26
C GLY A 151 24.94 -1.22 26.34
N ILE A 152 23.86 -0.44 26.27
CA ILE A 152 22.72 -0.56 27.16
C ILE A 152 21.86 -1.74 26.66
N VAL A 153 22.11 -2.92 27.20
CA VAL A 153 21.27 -4.11 26.96
C VAL A 153 19.92 -3.84 27.64
N GLN A 154 18.84 -3.98 26.88
CA GLN A 154 17.51 -4.05 27.51
C GLN A 154 17.47 -5.33 28.35
N GLU A 155 17.48 -5.22 29.66
CA GLU A 155 17.07 -6.32 30.52
C GLU A 155 15.63 -6.65 30.15
N GLU A 156 15.40 -7.89 29.67
CA GLU A 156 14.08 -8.42 29.40
C GLU A 156 13.28 -8.30 30.71
N SER A 157 12.34 -7.36 30.72
CA SER A 157 11.33 -7.31 31.78
C SER A 157 10.44 -8.52 31.60
N ILE A 158 10.60 -9.47 32.51
CA ILE A 158 9.77 -10.66 32.71
C ILE A 158 8.32 -10.26 33.01
#